data_203fc14bc569e75645d75411061380f5
#
_entry.id   203fc14bc569e75645d75411061380f5
#
_cell.length_a   1.000
_cell.length_b   1.000
_cell.length_c   1.000
_cell.angle_alpha   90.00
_cell.angle_beta   90.00
_cell.angle_gamma   90.00
#
_symmetry.space_group_name_H-M   'P 1'
#
loop_
_entity.id
_entity.type
_entity.pdbx_description
1 polymer ?
#
loop_
_entity_poly.entity_id
_entity_poly.type
_entity_poly.pdbx_seq_one_letter_code
_entity_poly.pdbx_strand_id
1 'polypeptide(L)' 'SALVRITPRKAPFDVIDERLFFKVTEITFNHRRKKIGTSLKAAGLLRPEWDVPYLDKRVENLRPAEIAEIADAIHTARL' A
#
# COMPACT_ATOMS: atom_id res chain seq x y z
N SER A 1 -24.42 -5.86 17.73
CA SER A 1 -24.11 -5.89 17.50
C SER A 1 -23.67 -6.16 16.97
N ALA A 2 -23.35 -6.24 17.04
CA ALA A 2 -22.79 -6.28 16.60
C ALA A 2 -22.68 -6.53 15.82
N LEU A 3 -22.80 -6.55 15.57
CA LEU A 3 -22.63 -6.64 14.82
C LEU A 3 -22.33 -6.37 13.98
N VAL A 4 -22.34 -6.03 13.98
CA VAL A 4 -22.12 -5.62 13.31
C VAL A 4 -21.28 -5.45 12.78
N ARG A 5 -20.78 -5.39 12.86
CA ARG A 5 -19.95 -5.24 12.42
C ARG A 5 -19.58 -5.97 11.53
N ILE A 6 -19.80 -6.03 10.92
CA ILE A 6 -19.61 -6.79 10.05
C ILE A 6 -19.26 -6.22 9.03
N THR A 7 -18.36 -5.71 9.03
CA THR A 7 -17.85 -5.11 8.09
C THR A 7 -17.42 -6.00 7.18
N PRO A 8 -17.67 -5.85 6.17
CA PRO A 8 -17.36 -6.74 5.26
C PRO A 8 -15.98 -6.73 4.99
N ARG A 9 -15.49 -6.31 4.26
CA ARG A 9 -14.39 -6.49 3.81
C ARG A 9 -13.46 -5.77 4.32
N LYS A 10 -12.67 -6.12 4.86
CA LYS A 10 -11.55 -5.52 5.34
C LYS A 10 -10.35 -6.09 4.73
N ALA A 11 -9.27 -5.39 4.75
CA ALA A 11 -7.96 -5.93 4.44
C ALA A 11 -7.67 -7.07 5.39
N PRO A 12 -6.88 -8.07 4.99
CA PRO A 12 -6.65 -9.23 5.85
C PRO A 12 -5.82 -8.92 7.09
N PHE A 13 -5.40 -7.69 7.29
CA PHE A 13 -4.68 -7.27 8.48
C PHE A 13 -4.94 -5.79 8.70
N ASP A 14 -4.56 -5.28 9.85
CA ASP A 14 -4.83 -3.90 10.19
C ASP A 14 -4.01 -2.95 9.33
N VAL A 15 -4.68 -2.03 8.68
CA VAL A 15 -4.04 -0.96 7.93
C VAL A 15 -4.73 0.35 8.32
N ILE A 16 -4.01 1.44 8.24
CA ILE A 16 -4.54 2.74 8.62
C ILE A 16 -5.62 3.19 7.64
N ASP A 17 -5.38 2.97 6.35
CA ASP A 17 -6.30 3.42 5.32
C ASP A 17 -6.49 2.29 4.31
N GLU A 18 -7.62 1.61 4.36
CA GLU A 18 -7.89 0.47 3.49
C GLU A 18 -7.93 0.86 2.02
N ARG A 19 -8.49 2.02 1.72
CA ARG A 19 -8.54 2.46 0.33
C ARG A 19 -7.14 2.63 -0.23
N LEU A 20 -6.27 3.24 0.56
CA LEU A 20 -4.89 3.42 0.15
C LEU A 20 -4.19 2.08 -0.01
N PHE A 21 -4.42 1.15 0.91
CA PHE A 21 -3.84 -0.18 0.81
C PHE A 21 -4.24 -0.86 -0.51
N PHE A 22 -5.52 -0.85 -0.83
CA PHE A 22 -5.99 -1.49 -2.05
C PHE A 22 -5.48 -0.76 -3.29
N LYS A 23 -5.37 0.57 -3.23
CA LYS A 23 -4.83 1.32 -4.34
C LYS A 23 -3.35 1.02 -4.57
N VAL A 24 -2.57 0.97 -3.51
CA VAL A 24 -1.16 0.61 -3.60
C VAL A 24 -1.02 -0.79 -4.19
N THR A 25 -1.84 -1.73 -3.70
CA THR A 25 -1.82 -3.10 -4.21
C THR A 25 -2.12 -3.13 -5.70
N GLU A 26 -3.18 -2.45 -6.11
CA GLU A 26 -3.58 -2.43 -7.51
C GLU A 26 -2.48 -1.87 -8.40
N ILE A 27 -1.93 -0.73 -8.02
CA ILE A 27 -0.92 -0.07 -8.83
C ILE A 27 0.34 -0.91 -8.94
N THR A 28 0.80 -1.47 -7.81
CA THR A 28 2.04 -2.24 -7.82
C THR A 28 1.88 -3.54 -8.59
N PHE A 29 0.72 -4.20 -8.51
CA PHE A 29 0.50 -5.41 -9.27
C PHE A 29 0.29 -5.15 -10.76
N ASN A 30 -0.24 -4.00 -11.13
CA ASN A 30 -0.34 -3.64 -12.53
C ASN A 30 1.03 -3.37 -13.14
N HIS A 31 2.03 -3.05 -12.32
CA HIS A 31 3.38 -2.79 -12.77
C HIS A 31 4.38 -3.69 -12.05
N ARG A 32 4.04 -4.96 -11.93
CA ARG A 32 4.82 -5.87 -11.08
C ARG A 32 6.25 -6.08 -11.53
N ARG A 33 6.59 -5.74 -12.77
CA ARG A 33 7.97 -5.83 -13.23
C ARG A 33 8.80 -4.63 -12.83
N LYS A 34 8.16 -3.56 -12.40
CA LYS A 34 8.86 -2.35 -12.00
C LYS A 34 9.05 -2.32 -10.50
N LYS A 35 10.03 -1.56 -10.07
CA LYS A 35 10.21 -1.37 -8.64
C LYS A 35 9.01 -0.60 -8.09
N ILE A 36 8.67 -0.87 -6.84
CA ILE A 36 7.52 -0.26 -6.21
C ILE A 36 7.61 1.27 -6.23
N GLY A 37 8.79 1.81 -5.95
CA GLY A 37 8.96 3.26 -5.98
C GLY A 37 8.64 3.84 -7.34
N THR A 38 9.05 3.15 -8.42
CA THR A 38 8.79 3.62 -9.77
C THR A 38 7.30 3.66 -10.07
N SER A 39 6.58 2.58 -9.74
CA SER A 39 5.15 2.51 -10.05
C SER A 39 4.35 3.50 -9.21
N LEU A 40 4.70 3.67 -7.95
CA LEU A 40 3.96 4.59 -7.08
C LEU A 40 4.23 6.04 -7.44
N LYS A 41 5.45 6.38 -7.85
CA LYS A 41 5.74 7.72 -8.33
C LYS A 41 4.96 8.04 -9.60
N ALA A 42 4.91 7.10 -10.51
CA ALA A 42 4.16 7.29 -11.76
C ALA A 42 2.69 7.50 -11.50
N ALA A 43 2.15 6.89 -10.43
CA ALA A 43 0.75 7.03 -10.07
C ALA A 43 0.46 8.28 -9.24
N GLY A 44 1.49 9.01 -8.86
CA GLY A 44 1.31 10.21 -8.06
C GLY A 44 1.08 9.95 -6.59
N LEU A 45 1.39 8.74 -6.11
CA LEU A 45 1.18 8.39 -4.71
C LEU A 45 2.42 8.54 -3.85
N LEU A 46 3.55 8.88 -4.44
CA LEU A 46 4.81 8.91 -3.71
C LEU A 46 5.57 10.19 -4.03
N ARG A 47 6.14 10.79 -2.99
CA ARG A 47 7.01 11.94 -3.15
C ARG A 47 8.42 11.56 -2.76
N PRO A 48 9.44 12.14 -3.40
CA PRO A 48 10.82 11.74 -3.13
C PRO A 48 11.29 12.04 -1.71
N GLU A 49 10.66 12.99 -1.04
CA GLU A 49 11.05 13.34 0.33
C GLU A 49 10.46 12.40 1.37
N TRP A 50 9.53 11.53 1.00
CA TRP A 50 8.92 10.62 1.95
C TRP A 50 9.78 9.40 2.17
N ASP A 51 9.85 8.96 3.43
CA ASP A 51 10.61 7.76 3.79
C ASP A 51 9.65 6.58 3.82
N VAL A 52 9.59 5.86 2.72
CA VAL A 52 8.69 4.72 2.57
C VAL A 52 9.53 3.46 2.32
N PRO A 53 9.24 2.35 3.00
CA PRO A 53 10.07 1.14 2.87
C PRO A 53 9.80 0.39 1.57
N TYR A 54 10.72 -0.49 1.23
CA TYR A 54 10.58 -1.45 0.13
C TYR A 54 10.49 -0.85 -1.27
N LEU A 55 10.86 0.42 -1.45
CA LEU A 55 10.68 1.09 -2.74
C LEU A 55 11.56 0.52 -3.85
N ASP A 56 12.66 -0.10 -3.51
CA ASP A 56 13.56 -0.68 -4.49
C ASP A 56 13.24 -2.15 -4.77
N LYS A 57 12.16 -2.67 -4.20
CA LYS A 57 11.75 -4.04 -4.43
C LYS A 57 10.60 -4.09 -5.43
N ARG A 58 10.30 -5.28 -5.93
CA ARG A 58 9.14 -5.48 -6.79
C ARG A 58 8.05 -6.13 -5.96
N VAL A 59 6.79 -5.89 -6.34
CA VAL A 59 5.67 -6.37 -5.55
C VAL A 59 5.65 -7.90 -5.43
N GLU A 60 6.14 -8.60 -6.44
CA GLU A 60 6.16 -10.05 -6.38
C GLU A 60 7.11 -10.60 -5.31
N ASN A 61 8.01 -9.77 -4.82
CA ASN A 61 8.95 -10.15 -3.77
C ASN A 61 8.45 -9.76 -2.38
N LEU A 62 7.26 -9.22 -2.27
CA LEU A 62 6.73 -8.75 -1.01
C LEU A 62 5.58 -9.61 -0.53
N ARG A 63 5.45 -9.69 0.78
CA ARG A 63 4.28 -10.29 1.40
C ARG A 63 3.20 -9.24 1.52
N PRO A 64 1.93 -9.65 1.61
CA PRO A 64 0.85 -8.67 1.77
C PRO A 64 1.04 -7.73 2.97
N ALA A 65 1.59 -8.23 4.08
CA ALA A 65 1.84 -7.37 5.25
C ALA A 65 2.86 -6.28 4.94
N GLU A 66 3.80 -6.56 4.05
CA GLU A 66 4.80 -5.56 3.65
C GLU A 66 4.18 -4.50 2.76
N ILE A 67 3.22 -4.89 1.93
CA ILE A 67 2.47 -3.92 1.13
C ILE A 67 1.68 -3.01 2.06
N ALA A 68 1.12 -3.56 3.13
CA ALA A 68 0.41 -2.77 4.13
C ALA A 68 1.34 -1.76 4.79
N GLU A 69 2.58 -2.14 5.04
CA GLU A 69 3.55 -1.20 5.61
C GLU A 69 3.81 -0.04 4.67
N ILE A 70 3.86 -0.30 3.37
CA ILE A 70 4.04 0.76 2.38
C ILE A 70 2.84 1.72 2.42
N ALA A 71 1.63 1.18 2.43
CA ALA A 71 0.42 2.00 2.47
C ALA A 71 0.38 2.84 3.75
N ASP A 72 0.72 2.24 4.88
CA ASP A 72 0.72 2.96 6.15
C ASP A 72 1.76 4.07 6.15
N ALA A 73 2.94 3.81 5.58
CA ALA A 73 3.99 4.82 5.51
C ALA A 73 3.57 6.00 4.64
N ILE A 74 2.91 5.72 3.51
CA ILE A 74 2.40 6.78 2.65
C ILE A 74 1.32 7.58 3.36
N HIS A 75 0.41 6.90 4.04
CA HIS A 75 -0.65 7.58 4.78
C HIS A 75 -0.07 8.53 5.83
N THR A 76 0.89 8.04 6.60
CA THR A 76 1.53 8.84 7.63
C THR A 76 2.28 10.03 7.02
N ALA A 77 2.97 9.80 5.92
CA ALA A 77 3.74 10.86 5.27
C ALA A 77 2.85 11.96 4.70
N ARG A 78 1.63 11.59 4.28
CA ARG A 78 0.69 12.57 3.72
C ARG A 78 0.05 13.46 4.77
N LEU A 79 0.11 13.06 6.02
CA LEU A 79 -0.47 13.86 7.08
C LEU A 79 0.33 15.14 7.31
#